data_a13cb70af7d9117a38de5ec2371ad086
#
_entry.id   a13cb70af7d9117a38de5ec2371ad086
#
_cell.length_a   1.000
_cell.length_b   1.000
_cell.length_c   1.000
_cell.angle_alpha   90.00
_cell.angle_beta   90.00
_cell.angle_gamma   90.00
#
_symmetry.space_group_name_H-M   'P 1'
#
loop_
_entity.id
_entity.type
_entity.pdbx_description
1 polymer ?
#
loop_
_entity_poly.entity_id
_entity_poly.type
_entity_poly.pdbx_seq_one_letter_code
_entity_poly.pdbx_strand_id
1 'polypeptide(L)' 'MRVTISMKSDNGMTATIKVGTYSTVLLAKDADGQILVDCEPFKSETCAKNALLKLSDNWTEINRVKSR' A
#
# COMPACT_ATOMS: atom_id res chain seq x y z
N MET A 1 15.49 -4.71 8.06
CA MET A 1 14.20 -4.37 8.69
C MET A 1 13.11 -4.34 7.62
N ARG A 2 11.98 -4.93 7.91
CA ARG A 2 10.83 -4.92 7.00
C ARG A 2 9.64 -4.30 7.70
N VAL A 3 8.86 -3.55 6.95
CA VAL A 3 7.63 -2.93 7.46
C VAL A 3 6.50 -3.29 6.52
N THR A 4 5.39 -3.75 7.07
CA THR A 4 4.16 -4.00 6.31
C THR A 4 3.11 -3.02 6.78
N ILE A 5 2.60 -2.23 5.86
CA ILE A 5 1.62 -1.19 6.15
C ILE A 5 0.32 -1.56 5.47
N SER A 6 -0.77 -1.63 6.25
CA SER A 6 -2.11 -1.89 5.72
C SER A 6 -2.88 -0.60 5.70
N MET A 7 -3.48 -0.29 4.56
CA MET A 7 -4.23 0.95 4.36
C MET A 7 -5.61 0.66 3.79
N LYS A 8 -6.53 1.55 4.07
CA LYS A 8 -7.90 1.45 3.57
C LYS A 8 -8.38 2.83 3.16
N SER A 9 -9.08 2.89 2.03
CA SER A 9 -9.69 4.13 1.57
C SER A 9 -11.12 4.25 2.08
N ASP A 10 -11.67 5.46 2.00
CA ASP A 10 -13.04 5.73 2.42
C ASP A 10 -14.09 5.08 1.49
N ASN A 11 -13.70 4.70 0.28
CA ASN A 11 -14.59 4.02 -0.67
C ASN A 11 -14.38 2.50 -0.72
N GLY A 12 -13.72 1.93 0.27
CA GLY A 12 -13.63 0.48 0.44
C GLY A 12 -12.43 -0.20 -0.21
N MET A 13 -11.55 0.55 -0.88
CA MET A 13 -10.32 -0.04 -1.41
C MET A 13 -9.35 -0.37 -0.28
N THR A 14 -8.53 -1.39 -0.48
CA THR A 14 -7.50 -1.80 0.47
C THR A 14 -6.14 -1.83 -0.21
N ALA A 15 -5.09 -1.58 0.56
CA ALA A 15 -3.74 -1.62 0.03
C ALA A 15 -2.78 -2.13 1.09
N THR A 16 -1.73 -2.80 0.62
CA THR A 16 -0.63 -3.26 1.45
C THR A 16 0.67 -2.75 0.86
N ILE A 17 1.46 -2.05 1.67
CA ILE A 17 2.78 -1.57 1.29
C ILE A 17 3.80 -2.37 2.08
N LYS A 18 4.69 -3.07 1.39
CA LYS A 18 5.77 -3.82 2.01
C LYS A 18 7.08 -3.10 1.76
N VAL A 19 7.65 -2.54 2.80
CA VAL A 19 8.93 -1.83 2.73
C VAL A 19 10.03 -2.78 3.14
N GLY A 20 10.88 -3.16 2.18
CA GLY A 20 12.04 -4.00 2.43
C GLY A 20 13.32 -3.18 2.48
N THR A 21 14.45 -3.86 2.64
CA THR A 21 15.76 -3.22 2.70
C THR A 21 16.11 -2.51 1.39
N TYR A 22 15.77 -3.12 0.27
CA TYR A 22 16.19 -2.62 -1.04
C TYR A 22 15.04 -2.16 -1.93
N SER A 23 13.80 -2.49 -1.57
CA SER A 23 12.66 -2.17 -2.41
C SER A 23 11.39 -2.03 -1.58
N THR A 24 10.44 -1.29 -2.14
CA THR A 24 9.10 -1.15 -1.60
C THR A 24 8.13 -1.70 -2.63
N VAL A 25 7.17 -2.51 -2.19
CA VAL A 25 6.19 -3.14 -3.09
C VAL A 25 4.79 -2.74 -2.64
N LEU A 26 3.95 -2.40 -3.60
CA LEU A 26 2.56 -2.02 -3.35
C LEU A 26 1.60 -3.02 -3.98
N LEU A 27 0.64 -3.47 -3.18
CA LEU A 27 -0.50 -4.25 -3.65
C LEU A 27 -1.76 -3.48 -3.28
N ALA A 28 -2.63 -3.22 -4.23
CA ALA A 28 -3.90 -2.53 -3.98
C ALA A 28 -5.06 -3.28 -4.62
N LYS A 29 -6.18 -3.32 -3.93
CA LYS A 29 -7.39 -3.98 -4.39
C LYS A 29 -8.59 -3.05 -4.20
N ASP A 30 -9.61 -3.23 -5.06
CA ASP A 30 -10.87 -2.50 -4.91
C ASP A 30 -11.78 -3.17 -3.87
N ALA A 31 -12.98 -2.60 -3.67
CA ALA A 31 -13.93 -3.11 -2.68
C ALA A 31 -14.42 -4.53 -3.00
N ASP A 32 -14.37 -4.92 -4.26
CA ASP A 32 -14.78 -6.24 -4.72
C ASP A 32 -13.64 -7.27 -4.68
N GLY A 33 -12.44 -6.85 -4.30
CA GLY A 33 -11.28 -7.71 -4.22
C GLY A 33 -10.48 -7.82 -5.51
N GLN A 34 -10.82 -7.04 -6.54
CA GLN A 34 -10.06 -7.03 -7.78
C GLN A 34 -8.74 -6.28 -7.58
N ILE A 35 -7.68 -6.84 -8.14
CA ILE A 35 -6.35 -6.25 -8.01
C ILE A 35 -6.23 -5.02 -8.91
N LEU A 36 -5.97 -3.87 -8.29
CA LEU A 36 -5.73 -2.60 -9.00
C LEU A 36 -4.25 -2.37 -9.24
N VAL A 37 -3.41 -2.74 -8.26
CA VAL A 37 -1.96 -2.69 -8.37
C VAL A 37 -1.43 -4.03 -7.88
N ASP A 38 -0.72 -4.76 -8.73
CA ASP A 38 -0.25 -6.11 -8.43
C ASP A 38 1.24 -6.10 -8.09
N CYS A 39 1.55 -5.94 -6.80
CA CYS A 39 2.91 -6.03 -6.27
C CYS A 39 3.91 -5.19 -7.06
N GLU A 40 3.54 -3.96 -7.38
CA GLU A 40 4.37 -3.07 -8.17
C GLU A 40 5.48 -2.47 -7.34
N PRO A 41 6.74 -2.45 -7.83
CA PRO A 41 7.84 -1.90 -7.06
C PRO A 41 7.89 -0.37 -7.10
N PHE A 42 8.28 0.23 -5.98
CA PHE A 42 8.49 1.67 -5.84
C PHE A 42 9.82 1.93 -5.13
N LYS A 43 10.31 3.14 -5.24
CA LYS A 43 11.59 3.52 -4.61
C LYS A 43 11.47 3.68 -3.10
N SER A 44 10.29 4.06 -2.60
CA SER A 44 10.10 4.32 -1.18
C SER A 44 8.63 4.20 -0.79
N GLU A 45 8.38 4.20 0.51
CA GLU A 45 7.02 4.24 1.06
C GLU A 45 6.25 5.45 0.54
N THR A 46 6.90 6.61 0.48
CA THR A 46 6.25 7.84 0.00
C THR A 46 5.81 7.70 -1.44
N CYS A 47 6.64 7.10 -2.30
CA CYS A 47 6.27 6.88 -3.70
C CYS A 47 5.08 5.95 -3.82
N ALA A 48 5.02 4.89 -3.02
CA ALA A 48 3.90 3.97 -3.01
C ALA A 48 2.62 4.66 -2.54
N LYS A 49 2.71 5.49 -1.50
CA LYS A 49 1.55 6.24 -1.02
C LYS A 49 1.05 7.25 -2.05
N ASN A 50 1.95 7.88 -2.79
CA ASN A 50 1.57 8.80 -3.86
C ASN A 50 0.82 8.07 -4.98
N ALA A 51 1.18 6.83 -5.27
CA ALA A 51 0.45 6.02 -6.24
C ALA A 51 -0.97 5.70 -5.73
N LEU A 52 -1.14 5.48 -4.43
CA LEU A 52 -2.47 5.28 -3.84
C LEU A 52 -3.36 6.51 -3.98
N LEU A 53 -2.80 7.70 -3.88
CA LEU A 53 -3.56 8.95 -4.02
C LEU A 53 -4.16 9.12 -5.40
N LYS A 54 -3.63 8.44 -6.40
CA LYS A 54 -4.20 8.42 -7.75
C LYS A 54 -5.44 7.55 -7.83
N LEU A 55 -5.61 6.61 -6.91
CA LEU A 55 -6.75 5.71 -6.86
C LEU A 55 -7.88 6.28 -6.01
N SER A 56 -7.53 6.93 -4.90
CA SER A 56 -8.48 7.57 -4.00
C SER A 56 -7.78 8.68 -3.22
N ASP A 57 -8.52 9.73 -2.87
CA ASP A 57 -7.96 10.88 -2.15
C ASP A 57 -7.75 10.59 -0.66
N ASN A 58 -8.54 9.70 -0.08
CA ASN A 58 -8.56 9.49 1.37
C ASN A 58 -8.14 8.07 1.72
N TRP A 59 -6.90 7.92 2.17
CA TRP A 59 -6.36 6.67 2.67
C TRP A 59 -6.04 6.78 4.14
N THR A 60 -6.41 5.75 4.92
CA THR A 60 -6.12 5.68 6.34
C THR A 60 -5.24 4.47 6.60
N GLU A 61 -4.15 4.67 7.35
CA GLU A 61 -3.30 3.56 7.77
C GLU A 61 -4.03 2.79 8.88
N ILE A 62 -4.31 1.51 8.64
CA ILE A 62 -5.01 0.65 9.60
C ILE A 62 -4.00 0.02 10.56
N ASN A 63 -2.89 -0.45 10.01
CA ASN A 63 -1.91 -1.21 10.78
C ASN A 63 -0.52 -1.05 10.19
N ARG A 64 0.48 -1.08 11.04
CA ARG A 64 1.87 -1.01 10.64
C ARG A 64 2.65 -2.02 11.47
N VAL A 65 3.14 -3.07 10.82
CA VAL A 65 3.88 -4.14 11.48
C VAL A 65 5.33 -4.06 11.03
N LYS A 66 6.22 -3.99 12.00
CA LYS A 66 7.66 -4.02 11.75
C LYS A 66 8.18 -5.41 12.08
N SER A 67 8.92 -6.00 11.13
CA SER A 67 9.60 -7.27 11.36
C SER A 67 11.09 -7.10 11.10
N ARG A 68 11.87 -7.92 11.79
CA ARG A 68 13.33 -7.90 11.65
C ARG A 68 13.80 -8.60 10.39
#